data_8efccb596c5ff05c5491c8b3969749c0
#
_entry.id   8efccb596c5ff05c5491c8b3969749c0
#
_cell.length_a   1.000
_cell.length_b   1.000
_cell.length_c   1.000
_cell.angle_alpha   90.00
_cell.angle_beta   90.00
_cell.angle_gamma   90.00
#
_symmetry.space_group_name_H-M   'P 1'
#
loop_
_entity.id
_entity.type
_entity.pdbx_description
1 polymer ?
#
loop_
_entity_poly.entity_id
_entity_poly.type
_entity_poly.pdbx_seq_one_letter_code
_entity_poly.pdbx_strand_id
1 'polypeptide(L)'
;RTGLTALFVRSMETLELIMQKTETPNLSVITSGELPPNPSELLGSKKMQSILDKIAESSDMIIIDSPPALAVTDSLVLVPFVDAVLLVIKPGFTKAKGASLIVEQFKRSNANLIGVVMNELDLGRSRYSYKYYQYKSDKNYGKYYSHEKKSA
;
A
#
# COMPACT_ATOMS: atom_id res chain seq x y z
N ARG A 1 14.56 8.99 14.67
CA ARG A 1 13.49 9.28 13.69
C ARG A 1 12.14 8.91 14.33
N THR A 2 11.23 9.88 14.38
CA THR A 2 9.89 9.68 14.96
C THR A 2 8.95 9.16 13.86
N GLY A 3 8.19 8.10 14.13
CA GLY A 3 7.25 7.50 13.18
C GLY A 3 6.25 6.60 13.91
N LEU A 4 5.58 5.69 13.19
CA LEU A 4 4.55 4.79 13.71
C LEU A 4 4.98 4.06 15.00
N THR A 5 6.23 3.56 15.03
CA THR A 5 6.78 2.84 16.19
C THR A 5 6.79 3.67 17.47
N ALA A 6 6.87 4.99 17.37
CA ALA A 6 6.80 5.86 18.55
C ALA A 6 5.43 5.81 19.25
N LEU A 7 4.34 5.52 18.54
CA LEU A 7 3.00 5.42 19.11
C LEU A 7 2.80 4.16 19.97
N PHE A 8 3.64 3.15 19.80
CA PHE A 8 3.58 1.96 20.65
C PHE A 8 4.15 2.22 22.05
N VAL A 9 5.03 3.19 22.19
CA VAL A 9 5.74 3.53 23.43
C VAL A 9 5.18 4.81 24.07
N ARG A 10 4.73 5.77 23.22
CA ARG A 10 4.25 7.08 23.67
C ARG A 10 2.72 7.15 23.69
N SER A 11 2.17 8.28 24.18
CA SER A 11 0.73 8.54 24.15
C SER A 11 0.23 8.80 22.73
N MET A 12 -1.07 8.61 22.52
CA MET A 12 -1.74 8.87 21.22
C MET A 12 -1.74 10.35 20.82
N GLU A 13 -1.53 11.27 21.76
CA GLU A 13 -1.34 12.71 21.48
C GLU A 13 -0.13 12.97 20.58
N THR A 14 0.81 12.03 20.50
CA THR A 14 1.97 12.09 19.60
C THR A 14 1.59 11.89 18.13
N LEU A 15 0.36 11.41 17.82
CA LEU A 15 -0.07 11.13 16.43
C LEU A 15 0.06 12.37 15.53
N GLU A 16 -0.42 13.53 15.98
CA GLU A 16 -0.33 14.76 15.19
C GLU A 16 1.11 15.17 14.89
N LEU A 17 2.04 14.87 15.79
CA LEU A 17 3.46 15.18 15.64
C LEU A 17 4.18 14.29 14.63
N ILE A 18 3.69 13.07 14.39
CA ILE A 18 4.30 12.13 13.44
C ILE A 18 3.60 12.09 12.09
N MET A 19 2.39 12.64 12.00
CA MET A 19 1.64 12.78 10.76
C MET A 19 2.18 13.96 9.96
N GLN A 20 2.93 13.67 8.93
CA GLN A 20 3.59 14.66 8.08
C GLN A 20 2.68 15.05 6.91
N LYS A 21 2.35 16.31 6.81
CA LYS A 21 1.67 16.86 5.62
C LYS A 21 2.61 16.83 4.43
N THR A 22 2.09 16.49 3.26
CA THR A 22 2.83 16.51 2.00
C THR A 22 2.47 17.74 1.16
N GLU A 23 3.16 17.94 0.05
CA GLU A 23 2.82 18.97 -0.94
C GLU A 23 1.50 18.66 -1.66
N THR A 24 1.09 17.39 -1.69
CA THR A 24 -0.19 16.96 -2.26
C THR A 24 -1.32 17.30 -1.30
N PRO A 25 -2.35 18.08 -1.71
CA PRO A 25 -3.47 18.39 -0.86
C PRO A 25 -4.16 17.13 -0.32
N ASN A 26 -4.57 17.16 0.95
CA ASN A 26 -5.26 16.06 1.65
C ASN A 26 -4.46 14.75 1.76
N LEU A 27 -3.14 14.78 1.54
CA LEU A 27 -2.27 13.64 1.74
C LEU A 27 -1.31 13.88 2.91
N SER A 28 -1.39 13.02 3.91
CA SER A 28 -0.43 12.97 5.02
C SER A 28 0.28 11.62 5.05
N VAL A 29 1.52 11.60 5.53
CA VAL A 29 2.35 10.39 5.60
C VAL A 29 2.82 10.16 7.03
N ILE A 30 2.71 8.93 7.51
CA ILE A 30 3.33 8.46 8.73
C ILE A 30 4.43 7.47 8.34
N THR A 31 5.67 7.79 8.64
CA THR A 31 6.80 6.87 8.40
C THR A 31 6.83 5.76 9.45
N SER A 32 7.49 4.64 9.17
CA SER A 32 7.62 3.52 10.14
C SER A 32 8.29 3.94 11.46
N GLY A 33 9.25 4.84 11.39
CA GLY A 33 10.11 5.17 12.53
C GLY A 33 11.29 4.22 12.66
N GLU A 34 11.78 4.02 13.88
CA GLU A 34 12.85 3.06 14.18
C GLU A 34 12.30 1.63 14.11
N LEU A 35 13.07 0.72 13.51
CA LEU A 35 12.66 -0.66 13.36
C LEU A 35 12.72 -1.38 14.73
N PRO A 36 11.59 -1.87 15.26
CA PRO A 36 11.58 -2.62 16.52
C PRO A 36 12.09 -4.05 16.31
N PRO A 37 12.48 -4.75 17.38
CA PRO A 37 12.94 -6.15 17.29
C PRO A 37 11.82 -7.12 16.88
N ASN A 38 10.55 -6.78 17.12
CA ASN A 38 9.38 -7.63 16.91
C ASN A 38 8.25 -6.89 16.14
N PRO A 39 8.49 -6.47 14.88
CA PRO A 39 7.53 -5.63 14.14
C PRO A 39 6.17 -6.29 13.95
N SER A 40 6.12 -7.57 13.56
CA SER A 40 4.85 -8.28 13.31
C SER A 40 3.97 -8.40 14.57
N GLU A 41 4.57 -8.57 15.76
CA GLU A 41 3.82 -8.60 17.01
C GLU A 41 3.18 -7.25 17.33
N LEU A 42 3.91 -6.15 17.10
CA LEU A 42 3.38 -4.81 17.29
C LEU A 42 2.26 -4.53 16.31
N LEU A 43 2.44 -4.85 15.02
CA LEU A 43 1.44 -4.66 13.98
C LEU A 43 0.17 -5.49 14.21
N GLY A 44 0.27 -6.70 14.78
CA GLY A 44 -0.87 -7.56 15.12
C GLY A 44 -1.53 -7.23 16.47
N SER A 45 -1.09 -6.18 17.18
CA SER A 45 -1.56 -5.88 18.52
C SER A 45 -2.84 -5.05 18.55
N LYS A 46 -3.57 -5.11 19.68
CA LYS A 46 -4.71 -4.21 19.96
C LYS A 46 -4.30 -2.73 19.95
N LYS A 47 -3.05 -2.44 20.25
CA LYS A 47 -2.52 -1.07 20.19
C LYS A 47 -2.48 -0.56 18.75
N MET A 48 -2.09 -1.41 17.78
CA MET A 48 -2.14 -1.06 16.35
C MET A 48 -3.57 -0.78 15.90
N GLN A 49 -4.54 -1.59 16.30
CA GLN A 49 -5.95 -1.32 16.04
C GLN A 49 -6.37 0.05 16.55
N SER A 50 -6.07 0.36 17.82
CA SER A 50 -6.40 1.67 18.40
C SER A 50 -5.71 2.84 17.67
N ILE A 51 -4.51 2.63 17.13
CA ILE A 51 -3.81 3.63 16.30
C ILE A 51 -4.56 3.85 14.99
N LEU A 52 -4.96 2.79 14.30
CA LEU A 52 -5.71 2.87 13.05
C LEU A 52 -7.08 3.52 13.26
N ASP A 53 -7.80 3.14 14.32
CA ASP A 53 -9.09 3.74 14.70
C ASP A 53 -8.93 5.26 14.89
N LYS A 54 -7.86 5.69 15.57
CA LYS A 54 -7.58 7.10 15.81
C LYS A 54 -7.23 7.88 14.53
N ILE A 55 -6.50 7.26 13.59
CA ILE A 55 -6.20 7.86 12.29
C ILE A 55 -7.49 7.99 11.46
N ALA A 56 -8.38 6.99 11.55
CA ALA A 56 -9.65 6.97 10.82
C ALA A 56 -10.61 8.10 11.24
N GLU A 57 -10.50 8.63 12.48
CA GLU A 57 -11.30 9.78 12.90
C GLU A 57 -11.08 11.04 12.05
N SER A 58 -9.91 11.16 11.41
CA SER A 58 -9.49 12.34 10.63
C SER A 58 -9.13 12.03 9.18
N SER A 59 -9.42 10.82 8.69
CA SER A 59 -9.02 10.37 7.36
C SER A 59 -10.14 9.57 6.69
N ASP A 60 -10.46 9.90 5.45
CA ASP A 60 -11.44 9.15 4.64
C ASP A 60 -10.88 7.81 4.15
N MET A 61 -9.55 7.72 4.02
CA MET A 61 -8.84 6.53 3.55
C MET A 61 -7.47 6.41 4.20
N ILE A 62 -7.12 5.18 4.61
CA ILE A 62 -5.80 4.84 5.13
C ILE A 62 -5.18 3.80 4.20
N ILE A 63 -4.00 4.10 3.68
CA ILE A 63 -3.22 3.15 2.87
C ILE A 63 -2.00 2.73 3.68
N ILE A 64 -1.86 1.42 3.90
CA ILE A 64 -0.72 0.83 4.59
C ILE A 64 0.20 0.19 3.57
N ASP A 65 1.38 0.77 3.36
CA ASP A 65 2.45 0.16 2.57
C ASP A 65 3.23 -0.82 3.44
N SER A 66 3.38 -2.05 2.97
CA SER A 66 4.00 -3.14 3.72
C SER A 66 5.15 -3.80 2.96
N PRO A 67 6.12 -4.39 3.66
CA PRO A 67 7.17 -5.19 3.04
C PRO A 67 6.59 -6.35 2.22
N PRO A 68 7.41 -6.96 1.31
CA PRO A 68 6.95 -8.09 0.51
C PRO A 68 6.41 -9.24 1.36
N ALA A 69 5.14 -9.61 1.13
CA ALA A 69 4.41 -10.61 1.91
C ALA A 69 5.03 -12.04 1.89
N LEU A 70 5.90 -12.34 0.90
CA LEU A 70 6.68 -13.59 0.87
C LEU A 70 7.87 -13.57 1.84
N ALA A 71 8.34 -12.40 2.25
CA ALA A 71 9.53 -12.26 3.08
C ALA A 71 9.20 -12.20 4.57
N VAL A 72 8.08 -11.54 4.91
CA VAL A 72 7.66 -11.28 6.30
C VAL A 72 6.14 -11.42 6.45
N THR A 73 5.69 -11.60 7.70
CA THR A 73 4.27 -11.80 8.01
C THR A 73 3.50 -10.50 8.29
N ASP A 74 4.14 -9.35 8.19
CA ASP A 74 3.61 -8.04 8.57
C ASP A 74 2.26 -7.73 7.91
N SER A 75 2.14 -7.98 6.60
CA SER A 75 0.87 -7.78 5.89
C SER A 75 -0.24 -8.74 6.31
N LEU A 76 0.11 -9.97 6.73
CA LEU A 76 -0.87 -10.98 7.16
C LEU A 76 -1.45 -10.65 8.55
N VAL A 77 -0.62 -10.14 9.47
CA VAL A 77 -1.10 -9.76 10.81
C VAL A 77 -1.95 -8.49 10.81
N LEU A 78 -1.86 -7.69 9.75
CA LEU A 78 -2.69 -6.49 9.55
C LEU A 78 -4.07 -6.81 8.95
N VAL A 79 -4.28 -7.99 8.37
CA VAL A 79 -5.55 -8.39 7.74
C VAL A 79 -6.79 -8.12 8.60
N PRO A 80 -6.81 -8.42 9.92
CA PRO A 80 -7.99 -8.18 10.76
C PRO A 80 -8.35 -6.69 10.95
N PHE A 81 -7.45 -5.78 10.59
CA PHE A 81 -7.58 -4.34 10.86
C PHE A 81 -7.83 -3.51 9.61
N VAL A 82 -7.94 -4.15 8.44
CA VAL A 82 -8.12 -3.47 7.14
C VAL A 82 -9.36 -3.98 6.42
N ASP A 83 -10.04 -3.08 5.69
CA ASP A 83 -11.23 -3.42 4.92
C ASP A 83 -10.90 -4.18 3.63
N ALA A 84 -9.70 -3.96 3.08
CA ALA A 84 -9.28 -4.54 1.82
C ALA A 84 -7.77 -4.71 1.72
N VAL A 85 -7.35 -5.69 0.92
CA VAL A 85 -5.95 -5.94 0.55
C VAL A 85 -5.80 -5.81 -0.96
N LEU A 86 -4.77 -5.10 -1.39
CA LEU A 86 -4.38 -4.98 -2.78
C LEU A 86 -2.99 -5.60 -2.96
N LEU A 87 -2.88 -6.61 -3.82
CA LEU A 87 -1.60 -7.26 -4.10
C LEU A 87 -0.88 -6.52 -5.21
N VAL A 88 0.33 -6.03 -4.93
CA VAL A 88 1.20 -5.40 -5.93
C VAL A 88 2.24 -6.41 -6.41
N ILE A 89 2.34 -6.58 -7.73
CA ILE A 89 3.33 -7.46 -8.36
C ILE A 89 4.14 -6.69 -9.39
N LYS A 90 5.40 -7.10 -9.57
CA LYS A 90 6.30 -6.59 -10.60
C LYS A 90 6.47 -7.65 -11.69
N PRO A 91 5.96 -7.40 -12.92
CA PRO A 91 6.13 -8.31 -14.05
C PRO A 91 7.60 -8.59 -14.36
N GLY A 92 7.91 -9.85 -14.66
CA GLY A 92 9.28 -10.28 -14.91
C GLY A 92 10.13 -10.52 -13.65
N PHE A 93 9.70 -10.02 -12.49
CA PHE A 93 10.37 -10.23 -11.20
C PHE A 93 9.55 -11.14 -10.27
N THR A 94 8.26 -10.85 -10.09
CA THR A 94 7.38 -11.66 -9.25
C THR A 94 7.04 -12.96 -9.96
N LYS A 95 7.49 -14.08 -9.38
CA LYS A 95 7.22 -15.44 -9.91
C LYS A 95 5.75 -15.79 -9.66
N ALA A 96 5.07 -16.36 -10.67
CA ALA A 96 3.66 -16.76 -10.58
C ALA A 96 3.37 -17.68 -9.37
N LYS A 97 4.25 -18.65 -9.11
CA LYS A 97 4.13 -19.54 -7.94
C LYS A 97 4.16 -18.76 -6.61
N GLY A 98 5.00 -17.75 -6.50
CA GLY A 98 5.06 -16.90 -5.30
C GLY A 98 3.78 -16.07 -5.13
N ALA A 99 3.29 -15.46 -6.22
CA ALA A 99 2.03 -14.72 -6.20
C ALA A 99 0.85 -15.63 -5.79
N SER A 100 0.76 -16.85 -6.35
CA SER A 100 -0.29 -17.81 -5.97
C SER A 100 -0.22 -18.20 -4.50
N LEU A 101 0.98 -18.43 -3.95
CA LEU A 101 1.18 -18.74 -2.53
C LEU A 101 0.65 -17.61 -1.63
N ILE A 102 0.94 -16.37 -1.96
CA ILE A 102 0.48 -15.21 -1.19
C ILE A 102 -1.04 -15.06 -1.26
N VAL A 103 -1.63 -15.24 -2.44
CA VAL A 103 -3.09 -15.24 -2.61
C VAL A 103 -3.75 -16.31 -1.73
N GLU A 104 -3.18 -17.52 -1.66
CA GLU A 104 -3.68 -18.58 -0.78
C GLU A 104 -3.55 -18.21 0.71
N GLN A 105 -2.43 -17.61 1.12
CA GLN A 105 -2.24 -17.18 2.51
C GLN A 105 -3.27 -16.10 2.89
N PHE A 106 -3.50 -15.09 2.07
CA PHE A 106 -4.51 -14.09 2.31
C PHE A 106 -5.93 -14.69 2.36
N LYS A 107 -6.26 -15.63 1.47
CA LYS A 107 -7.54 -16.36 1.53
C LYS A 107 -7.72 -17.14 2.83
N ARG A 108 -6.68 -17.83 3.31
CA ARG A 108 -6.71 -18.56 4.59
C ARG A 108 -6.88 -17.61 5.79
N SER A 109 -6.38 -16.39 5.68
CA SER A 109 -6.56 -15.35 6.71
C SER A 109 -7.87 -14.58 6.59
N ASN A 110 -8.79 -15.02 5.70
CA ASN A 110 -10.05 -14.34 5.39
C ASN A 110 -9.86 -12.88 4.93
N ALA A 111 -8.74 -12.57 4.30
CA ALA A 111 -8.49 -11.24 3.75
C ALA A 111 -9.43 -10.93 2.58
N ASN A 112 -9.99 -9.74 2.57
CA ASN A 112 -10.73 -9.21 1.43
C ASN A 112 -9.73 -8.75 0.34
N LEU A 113 -9.22 -9.69 -0.45
CA LEU A 113 -8.30 -9.39 -1.55
C LEU A 113 -9.10 -8.86 -2.75
N ILE A 114 -9.07 -7.54 -2.95
CA ILE A 114 -9.89 -6.85 -3.97
C ILE A 114 -9.27 -6.85 -5.36
N GLY A 115 -7.98 -7.15 -5.49
CA GLY A 115 -7.33 -7.19 -6.80
C GLY A 115 -5.83 -7.28 -6.76
N VAL A 116 -5.25 -7.21 -7.96
CA VAL A 116 -3.81 -7.23 -8.20
C VAL A 116 -3.42 -6.04 -9.07
N VAL A 117 -2.39 -5.32 -8.68
CA VAL A 117 -1.78 -4.23 -9.46
C VAL A 117 -0.45 -4.70 -10.02
N MET A 118 -0.25 -4.51 -11.32
CA MET A 118 1.05 -4.68 -11.96
C MET A 118 1.81 -3.35 -11.96
N ASN A 119 2.85 -3.25 -11.13
CA ASN A 119 3.72 -2.09 -11.04
C ASN A 119 4.99 -2.29 -11.88
N GLU A 120 5.63 -1.20 -12.30
CA GLU A 120 6.85 -1.22 -13.13
C GLU A 120 6.69 -2.04 -14.43
N LEU A 121 5.55 -1.90 -15.11
CA LEU A 121 5.31 -2.57 -16.36
C LEU A 121 6.13 -1.90 -17.48
N ASP A 122 7.10 -2.61 -18.08
CA ASP A 122 7.82 -2.15 -19.27
C ASP A 122 6.92 -2.28 -20.51
N LEU A 123 6.25 -1.19 -20.84
CA LEU A 123 5.33 -1.12 -21.98
C LEU A 123 6.07 -1.26 -23.32
N GLY A 124 7.39 -1.02 -23.39
CA GLY A 124 8.19 -1.09 -24.64
C GLY A 124 8.56 -2.53 -25.03
N ARG A 125 8.66 -3.47 -24.08
CA ARG A 125 9.07 -4.86 -24.29
C ARG A 125 7.97 -5.89 -24.15
N SER A 126 6.79 -5.52 -23.69
CA SER A 126 5.73 -6.46 -23.35
C SER A 126 4.76 -6.70 -24.50
N ARG A 127 4.40 -7.97 -24.76
CA ARG A 127 3.23 -8.33 -25.59
C ARG A 127 1.92 -7.67 -25.11
N TYR A 128 1.88 -7.19 -23.89
CA TYR A 128 0.76 -6.44 -23.31
C TYR A 128 0.67 -5.00 -23.83
N SER A 129 1.78 -4.43 -24.33
CA SER A 129 1.83 -3.09 -24.92
C SER A 129 0.81 -2.93 -26.06
N TYR A 130 0.71 -3.93 -26.93
CA TYR A 130 -0.20 -3.87 -28.09
C TYR A 130 -1.68 -3.86 -27.67
N LYS A 131 -2.08 -4.68 -26.72
CA LYS A 131 -3.47 -4.70 -26.21
C LYS A 131 -3.81 -3.44 -25.41
N TYR A 132 -2.87 -2.89 -24.65
CA TYR A 132 -3.09 -1.66 -23.88
C TYR A 132 -3.26 -0.44 -24.78
N TYR A 133 -2.47 -0.33 -25.87
CA TYR A 133 -2.63 0.75 -26.85
C TYR A 133 -3.96 0.61 -27.62
N GLN A 134 -4.40 -0.57 -27.92
CA GLN A 134 -5.69 -0.83 -28.58
C GLN A 134 -6.87 -0.41 -27.67
N TYR A 135 -6.79 -0.71 -26.36
CA TYR A 135 -7.80 -0.30 -25.38
C TYR A 135 -7.83 1.23 -25.14
N LYS A 136 -6.68 1.90 -25.29
CA LYS A 136 -6.54 3.35 -25.15
C LYS A 136 -7.02 4.12 -26.39
N SER A 137 -6.97 3.52 -27.57
CA SER A 137 -7.49 4.11 -28.81
C SER A 137 -9.02 4.06 -28.88
N ASP A 138 -9.65 3.08 -28.25
CA ASP A 138 -11.11 2.89 -28.29
C ASP A 138 -11.91 3.75 -27.29
N LYS A 139 -11.28 4.39 -26.32
CA LYS A 139 -11.96 5.27 -25.36
C LYS A 139 -11.14 6.53 -25.07
N ASN A 140 -11.59 7.65 -25.59
CA ASN A 140 -11.38 9.07 -25.25
C ASN A 140 -10.56 9.44 -23.98
N TYR A 141 -9.54 8.67 -23.57
CA TYR A 141 -8.64 8.97 -22.46
C TYR A 141 -7.51 9.95 -22.84
N GLY A 142 -7.43 10.34 -24.12
CA GLY A 142 -6.40 11.23 -24.65
C GLY A 142 -6.48 12.70 -24.20
N LYS A 143 -7.52 13.12 -23.47
CA LYS A 143 -7.70 14.51 -23.05
C LYS A 143 -7.05 14.90 -21.72
N TYR A 144 -6.68 13.94 -20.86
CA TYR A 144 -6.14 14.27 -19.53
C TYR A 144 -4.61 14.43 -19.47
N TYR A 145 -3.86 13.90 -20.45
CA TYR A 145 -2.39 13.96 -20.46
C TYR A 145 -1.77 14.91 -21.49
N SER A 146 -2.57 15.69 -22.24
CA SER A 146 -2.06 16.63 -23.25
C SER A 146 -1.75 18.03 -22.69
N HIS A 147 -1.95 18.31 -21.42
CA HIS A 147 -1.68 19.64 -20.83
C HIS A 147 -0.30 19.82 -20.21
N GLU A 148 0.52 18.77 -20.05
CA GLU A 148 1.84 18.90 -19.40
C GLU A 148 3.04 19.05 -20.35
N LYS A 149 2.84 19.22 -21.66
CA LYS A 149 3.93 19.42 -22.65
C LYS A 149 3.90 20.75 -23.37
N LYS A 150 3.56 21.84 -22.67
CA LYS A 150 3.74 23.20 -23.19
C LYS A 150 4.19 24.14 -22.09
N SER A 151 5.35 23.94 -21.53
CA SER A 151 6.19 24.97 -20.89
C SER A 151 7.56 24.37 -20.59
N ALA A 152 8.42 24.40 -21.59
CA ALA A 152 9.86 24.43 -21.48
C ALA A 152 10.38 25.13 -22.72
#